data_9a953ee98d80773928fb43c71c113bf1
#
_entry.id   9a953ee98d80773928fb43c71c113bf1
#
_cell.length_a   1.000
_cell.length_b   1.000
_cell.length_c   1.000
_cell.angle_alpha   90.00
_cell.angle_beta   90.00
_cell.angle_gamma   90.00
#
_symmetry.space_group_name_H-M   'P 1'
#
loop_
_entity.id
_entity.type
_entity.pdbx_description
1 polymer ?
#
loop_
_entity_poly.entity_id
_entity_poly.type
_entity_poly.pdbx_seq_one_letter_code
_entity_poly.pdbx_strand_id
1 'polypeptide(L)'
;MVQHINHDGEVNRARYMPQNSFVLATKTVSADVYVFDYTKHPSKADADSGCQPNIRLKGHLTEGYGLSWSPFKSGHLLSGSDDAQICLWDVTGGDGARELDAQTIYKGHLSVVEDVAWHAKHEHMFGSVGDDKHLILWDTRAVPASAAVLDIEAHDAEVNCLSFNPYNETLLATGSADKTVNLFDIRNTKKPLHTFEHHTEEVFQIGWSPKSETVLASCGADRRMMIWDLSKIGDEQSPEDAEDGPPELLFIHGGHTSKISDFSWNQNDDWVIASVAEDNILQIWQPNANCVNAGGDDDME
;
A
#
# COMPACT_ATOMS: atom_id res chain seq x y z
N MET A 1 20.78 4.49 14.47
CA MET A 1 20.50 5.38 13.32
C MET A 1 21.81 5.59 12.58
N VAL A 2 21.83 5.35 11.27
CA VAL A 2 23.06 5.28 10.47
C VAL A 2 23.24 6.54 9.62
N GLN A 3 22.14 7.11 9.11
CA GLN A 3 22.16 8.26 8.23
C GLN A 3 20.95 9.17 8.44
N HIS A 4 21.14 10.49 8.26
CA HIS A 4 20.10 11.49 8.26
C HIS A 4 20.16 12.28 6.96
N ILE A 5 19.02 12.46 6.31
CA ILE A 5 18.84 13.30 5.13
C ILE A 5 17.81 14.39 5.46
N ASN A 6 18.12 15.65 5.18
CA ASN A 6 17.19 16.75 5.39
C ASN A 6 16.01 16.63 4.41
N HIS A 7 14.80 16.85 4.92
CA HIS A 7 13.57 16.82 4.14
C HIS A 7 12.71 18.06 4.40
N ASP A 8 12.05 18.58 3.39
CA ASP A 8 11.14 19.72 3.50
C ASP A 8 9.75 19.26 3.93
N GLY A 9 9.32 19.64 5.13
CA GLY A 9 8.01 19.34 5.69
C GLY A 9 7.83 17.86 6.03
N GLU A 10 6.58 17.47 6.22
CA GLU A 10 6.19 16.11 6.57
C GLU A 10 6.31 15.17 5.38
N VAL A 11 6.61 13.90 5.67
CA VAL A 11 6.65 12.82 4.69
C VAL A 11 5.40 11.98 4.84
N ASN A 12 4.47 12.10 3.89
CA ASN A 12 3.20 11.37 3.92
C ASN A 12 3.42 9.88 3.61
N ARG A 13 4.35 9.57 2.69
CA ARG A 13 4.71 8.20 2.35
C ARG A 13 6.13 8.11 1.82
N ALA A 14 6.82 7.02 2.12
CA ALA A 14 8.14 6.71 1.58
C ALA A 14 8.17 5.27 1.06
N ARG A 15 8.78 5.06 -0.12
CA ARG A 15 8.92 3.73 -0.72
C ARG A 15 10.29 3.62 -1.40
N TYR A 16 11.02 2.52 -1.14
CA TYR A 16 12.27 2.21 -1.85
C TYR A 16 11.98 1.55 -3.20
N MET A 17 12.88 1.78 -4.17
CA MET A 17 12.78 1.16 -5.49
C MET A 17 13.13 -0.33 -5.39
N PRO A 18 12.26 -1.26 -5.85
CA PRO A 18 12.51 -2.70 -5.74
C PRO A 18 13.80 -3.17 -6.43
N GLN A 19 14.16 -2.57 -7.55
CA GLN A 19 15.36 -2.92 -8.32
C GLN A 19 16.65 -2.32 -7.76
N ASN A 20 16.53 -1.27 -6.94
CA ASN A 20 17.66 -0.60 -6.29
C ASN A 20 17.24 -0.02 -4.94
N SER A 21 17.46 -0.76 -3.87
CA SER A 21 17.09 -0.37 -2.51
C SER A 21 17.82 0.88 -1.97
N PHE A 22 18.85 1.37 -2.68
CA PHE A 22 19.51 2.63 -2.34
C PHE A 22 18.70 3.86 -2.76
N VAL A 23 17.74 3.69 -3.66
CA VAL A 23 16.86 4.75 -4.15
C VAL A 23 15.51 4.66 -3.46
N LEU A 24 15.06 5.77 -2.91
CA LEU A 24 13.74 5.90 -2.29
C LEU A 24 13.02 7.14 -2.82
N ALA A 25 11.71 7.04 -2.91
CA ALA A 25 10.84 8.17 -3.20
C ALA A 25 10.04 8.56 -1.96
N THR A 26 9.77 9.85 -1.81
CA THR A 26 8.93 10.38 -0.74
C THR A 26 7.81 11.23 -1.32
N LYS A 27 6.59 11.00 -0.86
CA LYS A 27 5.44 11.87 -1.05
C LYS A 27 5.36 12.80 0.15
N THR A 28 5.17 14.09 -0.11
CA THR A 28 5.29 15.15 0.90
C THR A 28 4.00 15.97 0.98
N VAL A 29 3.91 16.85 1.96
CA VAL A 29 2.86 17.88 2.06
C VAL A 29 2.93 18.93 0.94
N SER A 30 3.96 18.88 0.09
CA SER A 30 4.01 19.66 -1.13
C SER A 30 3.49 18.85 -2.33
N ALA A 31 3.24 19.51 -3.45
CA ALA A 31 2.84 18.85 -4.68
C ALA A 31 3.95 17.95 -5.27
N ASP A 32 5.21 18.24 -4.97
CA ASP A 32 6.36 17.54 -5.53
C ASP A 32 6.55 16.16 -4.89
N VAL A 33 7.02 15.20 -5.67
CA VAL A 33 7.55 13.92 -5.18
C VAL A 33 9.07 13.98 -5.26
N TYR A 34 9.74 13.57 -4.18
CA TYR A 34 11.21 13.60 -4.12
C TYR A 34 11.78 12.20 -4.29
N VAL A 35 12.90 12.13 -5.00
CA VAL A 35 13.68 10.89 -5.13
C VAL A 35 15.07 11.12 -4.55
N PHE A 36 15.48 10.22 -3.65
CA PHE A 36 16.77 10.25 -2.99
C PHE A 36 17.55 8.96 -3.30
N ASP A 37 18.81 9.10 -3.67
CA ASP A 37 19.79 8.03 -3.63
C ASP A 37 20.65 8.26 -2.37
N TYR A 38 20.36 7.52 -1.29
CA TYR A 38 21.01 7.80 -0.01
C TYR A 38 22.52 7.54 -0.02
N THR A 39 23.05 6.82 -1.01
CA THR A 39 24.50 6.63 -1.16
C THR A 39 25.23 7.92 -1.57
N LYS A 40 24.48 8.87 -2.16
CA LYS A 40 24.99 10.18 -2.59
C LYS A 40 24.87 11.26 -1.51
N HIS A 41 24.33 10.92 -0.35
CA HIS A 41 24.16 11.82 0.78
C HIS A 41 25.16 11.52 1.89
N PRO A 42 25.65 12.52 2.64
CA PRO A 42 26.51 12.30 3.79
C PRO A 42 25.75 11.57 4.90
N SER A 43 26.50 10.85 5.78
CA SER A 43 25.89 10.17 6.93
C SER A 43 25.27 11.13 7.95
N LYS A 44 25.74 12.37 8.00
CA LYS A 44 25.10 13.45 8.77
C LYS A 44 24.80 14.60 7.81
N ALA A 45 23.53 14.94 7.72
CA ALA A 45 23.15 16.13 6.98
C ALA A 45 23.67 17.40 7.69
N ASP A 46 24.08 18.38 6.90
CA ASP A 46 24.31 19.72 7.40
C ASP A 46 22.95 20.36 7.68
N ALA A 47 22.72 20.83 8.91
CA ALA A 47 21.46 21.42 9.33
C ALA A 47 21.05 22.64 8.48
N ASP A 48 22.03 23.36 7.94
CA ASP A 48 21.82 24.56 7.15
C ASP A 48 21.64 24.29 5.64
N SER A 49 21.84 23.04 5.19
CA SER A 49 21.82 22.70 3.75
C SER A 49 20.43 22.58 3.12
N GLY A 50 19.36 22.55 3.93
CA GLY A 50 17.98 22.34 3.45
C GLY A 50 17.76 20.96 2.81
N CYS A 51 16.60 20.74 2.22
CA CYS A 51 16.27 19.51 1.49
C CYS A 51 16.90 19.51 0.09
N GLN A 52 17.69 18.48 -0.20
CA GLN A 52 18.37 18.32 -1.49
C GLN A 52 18.10 16.96 -2.09
N PRO A 53 16.90 16.73 -2.66
CA PRO A 53 16.62 15.48 -3.34
C PRO A 53 17.52 15.35 -4.59
N ASN A 54 17.81 14.12 -4.99
CA ASN A 54 18.53 13.86 -6.24
C ASN A 54 17.68 14.26 -7.44
N ILE A 55 16.35 14.01 -7.37
CA ILE A 55 15.39 14.38 -8.40
C ILE A 55 14.12 14.91 -7.73
N ARG A 56 13.56 16.00 -8.28
CA ARG A 56 12.21 16.50 -7.98
C ARG A 56 11.27 16.13 -9.12
N LEU A 57 10.19 15.44 -8.80
CA LEU A 57 9.20 15.01 -9.78
C LEU A 57 8.02 15.99 -9.74
N LYS A 58 7.76 16.61 -10.88
CA LYS A 58 6.73 17.62 -11.08
C LYS A 58 5.51 17.03 -11.79
N GLY A 59 4.33 17.59 -11.53
CA GLY A 59 3.09 17.19 -12.21
C GLY A 59 1.85 17.35 -11.35
N HIS A 60 1.91 17.03 -10.06
CA HIS A 60 0.83 17.29 -9.13
C HIS A 60 0.68 18.77 -8.77
N LEU A 61 -0.52 19.16 -8.34
CA LEU A 61 -0.86 20.51 -7.90
C LEU A 61 -0.99 20.62 -6.38
N THR A 62 -1.16 19.50 -5.69
CA THR A 62 -1.41 19.38 -4.25
C THR A 62 -0.65 18.20 -3.67
N GLU A 63 -0.66 18.06 -2.36
CA GLU A 63 -0.14 16.89 -1.66
C GLU A 63 -0.91 15.60 -1.97
N GLY A 64 -0.59 14.52 -1.30
CA GLY A 64 -1.29 13.24 -1.34
C GLY A 64 -0.48 12.12 -0.68
N TYR A 65 -0.97 10.88 -0.80
CA TYR A 65 -0.39 9.71 -0.13
C TYR A 65 0.05 8.62 -1.10
N GLY A 66 -0.67 8.39 -2.19
CA GLY A 66 -0.42 7.31 -3.14
C GLY A 66 1.00 7.34 -3.72
N LEU A 67 1.77 6.24 -3.57
CA LEU A 67 3.14 6.14 -4.07
C LEU A 67 3.53 4.69 -4.32
N SER A 68 3.85 4.32 -5.57
CA SER A 68 4.16 2.94 -5.94
C SER A 68 5.22 2.84 -7.04
N TRP A 69 6.32 2.14 -6.75
CA TRP A 69 7.32 1.78 -7.75
C TRP A 69 6.87 0.57 -8.57
N SER A 70 7.16 0.60 -9.87
CA SER A 70 6.94 -0.58 -10.73
C SER A 70 7.84 -1.74 -10.30
N PRO A 71 7.28 -2.94 -10.10
CA PRO A 71 8.09 -4.13 -9.83
C PRO A 71 8.82 -4.66 -11.07
N PHE A 72 8.40 -4.24 -12.28
CA PHE A 72 8.95 -4.73 -13.56
C PHE A 72 9.90 -3.73 -14.22
N LYS A 73 9.52 -2.46 -14.24
CA LYS A 73 10.28 -1.41 -14.93
C LYS A 73 11.03 -0.57 -13.91
N SER A 74 12.36 -0.72 -13.89
CA SER A 74 13.21 0.11 -13.04
C SER A 74 12.97 1.60 -13.33
N GLY A 75 12.80 2.38 -12.27
CA GLY A 75 12.59 3.81 -12.34
C GLY A 75 11.18 4.30 -12.66
N HIS A 76 10.23 3.41 -12.95
CA HIS A 76 8.84 3.82 -13.14
C HIS A 76 8.14 3.98 -11.78
N LEU A 77 7.64 5.17 -11.52
CA LEU A 77 6.98 5.56 -10.27
C LEU A 77 5.59 6.13 -10.55
N LEU A 78 4.59 5.63 -9.83
CA LEU A 78 3.24 6.21 -9.76
C LEU A 78 3.05 6.99 -8.48
N SER A 79 2.26 8.06 -8.55
CA SER A 79 1.77 8.80 -7.39
C SER A 79 0.34 9.25 -7.58
N GLY A 80 -0.50 9.07 -6.55
CA GLY A 80 -1.83 9.65 -6.42
C GLY A 80 -1.81 10.92 -5.57
N SER A 81 -2.77 11.82 -5.74
CA SER A 81 -2.82 13.10 -5.03
C SER A 81 -4.24 13.61 -4.83
N ASP A 82 -4.37 14.57 -3.92
CA ASP A 82 -5.58 15.33 -3.62
C ASP A 82 -6.10 16.13 -4.82
N ASP A 83 -5.28 16.30 -5.87
CA ASP A 83 -5.68 16.93 -7.13
C ASP A 83 -6.52 16.00 -8.05
N ALA A 84 -6.93 14.82 -7.56
CA ALA A 84 -7.67 13.80 -8.28
C ALA A 84 -6.92 13.22 -9.50
N GLN A 85 -5.59 13.37 -9.55
CA GLN A 85 -4.76 12.90 -10.65
C GLN A 85 -3.76 11.85 -10.19
N ILE A 86 -3.32 11.05 -11.16
CA ILE A 86 -2.24 10.09 -10.97
C ILE A 86 -1.14 10.46 -11.95
N CYS A 87 0.07 10.64 -11.44
CA CYS A 87 1.25 10.93 -12.24
C CYS A 87 2.14 9.69 -12.37
N LEU A 88 2.67 9.48 -13.58
CA LEU A 88 3.68 8.46 -13.89
C LEU A 88 4.96 9.14 -14.33
N TRP A 89 6.09 8.76 -13.74
CA TRP A 89 7.44 9.19 -14.14
C TRP A 89 8.33 8.00 -14.47
N ASP A 90 9.33 8.24 -15.33
CA ASP A 90 10.50 7.39 -15.50
C ASP A 90 11.73 8.16 -15.02
N VAL A 91 12.23 7.84 -13.83
CA VAL A 91 13.37 8.52 -13.22
C VAL A 91 14.72 8.10 -13.83
N THR A 92 14.73 7.08 -14.69
CA THR A 92 15.96 6.63 -15.38
C THR A 92 16.23 7.40 -16.67
N GLY A 93 15.20 7.98 -17.28
CA GLY A 93 15.27 8.70 -18.55
C GLY A 93 15.79 10.14 -18.50
N GLY A 94 16.11 10.64 -17.31
CA GLY A 94 16.34 12.07 -17.09
C GLY A 94 17.77 12.61 -17.35
N ASP A 95 18.69 11.87 -17.93
CA ASP A 95 20.09 12.29 -18.28
C ASP A 95 20.75 13.19 -17.19
N GLY A 96 20.51 12.89 -15.89
CA GLY A 96 21.03 13.66 -14.77
C GLY A 96 20.23 14.93 -14.46
N ALA A 97 19.03 15.11 -15.01
CA ALA A 97 18.13 16.21 -14.68
C ALA A 97 17.74 16.15 -13.19
N ARG A 98 17.72 17.32 -12.55
CA ARG A 98 17.29 17.45 -11.13
C ARG A 98 15.78 17.62 -10.98
N GLU A 99 15.08 17.92 -12.05
CA GLU A 99 13.62 18.04 -12.11
C GLU A 99 13.11 17.27 -13.32
N LEU A 100 12.03 16.51 -13.14
CA LEU A 100 11.37 15.76 -14.20
C LEU A 100 9.87 16.03 -14.14
N ASP A 101 9.29 16.35 -15.28
CA ASP A 101 7.85 16.41 -15.46
C ASP A 101 7.24 15.03 -15.58
N ALA A 102 5.96 14.88 -15.23
CA ALA A 102 5.24 13.63 -15.39
C ALA A 102 5.21 13.20 -16.87
N GLN A 103 5.60 11.96 -17.13
CA GLN A 103 5.52 11.35 -18.46
C GLN A 103 4.06 11.21 -18.90
N THR A 104 3.19 10.86 -17.98
CA THR A 104 1.77 10.69 -18.21
C THR A 104 0.98 11.11 -16.96
N ILE A 105 -0.16 11.78 -17.18
CA ILE A 105 -1.11 12.13 -16.14
C ILE A 105 -2.43 11.43 -16.45
N TYR A 106 -2.89 10.60 -15.51
CA TYR A 106 -4.17 9.88 -15.60
C TYR A 106 -5.24 10.67 -14.85
N LYS A 107 -6.40 10.80 -15.47
CA LYS A 107 -7.57 11.53 -14.96
C LYS A 107 -8.80 10.67 -15.09
N GLY A 108 -9.47 10.39 -13.99
CA GLY A 108 -10.67 9.57 -13.93
C GLY A 108 -11.35 9.66 -12.58
N HIS A 109 -10.57 9.77 -11.49
CA HIS A 109 -11.12 10.05 -10.17
C HIS A 109 -11.78 11.43 -10.11
N LEU A 110 -12.83 11.53 -9.31
CA LEU A 110 -13.60 12.77 -9.10
C LEU A 110 -13.24 13.46 -7.78
N SER A 111 -12.44 12.82 -6.94
CA SER A 111 -11.96 13.33 -5.65
C SER A 111 -10.52 12.86 -5.43
N VAL A 112 -9.99 13.03 -4.20
CA VAL A 112 -8.65 12.62 -3.77
C VAL A 112 -8.33 11.20 -4.23
N VAL A 113 -7.13 10.99 -4.77
CA VAL A 113 -6.58 9.65 -5.02
C VAL A 113 -5.73 9.25 -3.83
N GLU A 114 -6.30 8.42 -2.96
CA GLU A 114 -5.68 8.01 -1.70
C GLU A 114 -4.52 7.05 -1.90
N ASP A 115 -4.70 6.08 -2.80
CA ASP A 115 -3.63 5.11 -3.04
C ASP A 115 -3.55 4.67 -4.51
N VAL A 116 -2.33 4.23 -4.88
CA VAL A 116 -2.02 3.66 -6.19
C VAL A 116 -1.13 2.43 -6.02
N ALA A 117 -1.36 1.39 -6.77
CA ALA A 117 -0.53 0.19 -6.76
C ALA A 117 -0.33 -0.37 -8.16
N TRP A 118 0.93 -0.73 -8.49
CA TRP A 118 1.19 -1.55 -9.66
C TRP A 118 0.67 -2.96 -9.48
N HIS A 119 0.18 -3.53 -10.56
CA HIS A 119 -0.20 -4.93 -10.59
C HIS A 119 1.02 -5.84 -10.39
N ALA A 120 0.89 -6.88 -9.55
CA ALA A 120 2.03 -7.72 -9.18
C ALA A 120 2.53 -8.65 -10.30
N LYS A 121 1.72 -8.92 -11.33
CA LYS A 121 2.02 -9.85 -12.44
C LYS A 121 1.96 -9.22 -13.83
N HIS A 122 1.34 -8.05 -14.01
CA HIS A 122 1.17 -7.38 -15.29
C HIS A 122 1.90 -6.04 -15.32
N GLU A 123 2.96 -5.93 -16.11
CA GLU A 123 3.86 -4.76 -16.15
C GLU A 123 3.21 -3.45 -16.61
N HIS A 124 2.05 -3.53 -17.30
CA HIS A 124 1.36 -2.37 -17.84
C HIS A 124 0.08 -2.00 -17.06
N MET A 125 -0.28 -2.78 -16.06
CA MET A 125 -1.50 -2.56 -15.29
C MET A 125 -1.19 -1.97 -13.92
N PHE A 126 -2.03 -1.05 -13.48
CA PHE A 126 -2.05 -0.54 -12.13
C PHE A 126 -3.49 -0.23 -11.69
N GLY A 127 -3.69 -0.10 -10.38
CA GLY A 127 -4.95 0.31 -9.79
C GLY A 127 -4.81 1.59 -8.99
N SER A 128 -5.91 2.29 -8.82
CA SER A 128 -6.05 3.46 -7.95
C SER A 128 -7.37 3.43 -7.21
N VAL A 129 -7.39 4.01 -6.02
CA VAL A 129 -8.57 4.16 -5.17
C VAL A 129 -8.61 5.57 -4.57
N GLY A 130 -9.79 6.02 -4.17
CA GLY A 130 -9.90 7.35 -3.61
C GLY A 130 -11.20 7.65 -2.88
N ASP A 131 -11.36 8.92 -2.50
CA ASP A 131 -12.51 9.45 -1.76
C ASP A 131 -13.81 9.42 -2.54
N ASP A 132 -13.75 9.26 -3.87
CA ASP A 132 -14.92 9.04 -4.71
C ASP A 132 -15.49 7.62 -4.58
N LYS A 133 -14.91 6.78 -3.70
CA LYS A 133 -15.30 5.39 -3.41
C LYS A 133 -14.98 4.40 -4.54
N HIS A 134 -14.30 4.87 -5.57
CA HIS A 134 -14.03 4.10 -6.77
C HIS A 134 -12.68 3.36 -6.67
N LEU A 135 -12.69 2.15 -7.22
CA LEU A 135 -11.50 1.41 -7.65
C LEU A 135 -11.43 1.51 -9.17
N ILE A 136 -10.34 2.06 -9.67
CA ILE A 136 -10.09 2.19 -11.10
C ILE A 136 -8.85 1.40 -11.49
N LEU A 137 -8.95 0.56 -12.53
CA LEU A 137 -7.82 -0.12 -13.15
C LEU A 137 -7.43 0.55 -14.45
N TRP A 138 -6.14 0.67 -14.66
CA TRP A 138 -5.53 1.37 -15.78
C TRP A 138 -4.56 0.47 -16.55
N ASP A 139 -4.43 0.71 -17.86
CA ASP A 139 -3.37 0.15 -18.70
C ASP A 139 -2.50 1.30 -19.23
N THR A 140 -1.20 1.26 -18.96
CA THR A 140 -0.25 2.30 -19.39
C THR A 140 -0.10 2.41 -20.91
N ARG A 141 -0.63 1.45 -21.67
CA ARG A 141 -0.63 1.44 -23.15
C ARG A 141 -1.90 2.09 -23.73
N ALA A 142 -2.91 2.33 -22.90
CA ALA A 142 -4.19 2.88 -23.34
C ALA A 142 -4.02 4.32 -23.86
N VAL A 143 -4.73 4.65 -24.94
CA VAL A 143 -4.78 5.98 -25.53
C VAL A 143 -6.26 6.36 -25.73
N PRO A 144 -6.74 7.43 -25.12
CA PRO A 144 -6.05 8.35 -24.21
C PRO A 144 -5.72 7.70 -22.84
N ALA A 145 -4.74 8.25 -22.11
CA ALA A 145 -4.37 7.78 -20.78
C ALA A 145 -5.51 7.87 -19.74
N SER A 146 -6.58 8.60 -20.04
CA SER A 146 -7.80 8.66 -19.22
C SER A 146 -8.76 7.49 -19.46
N ALA A 147 -8.44 6.54 -20.34
CA ALA A 147 -9.28 5.37 -20.58
C ALA A 147 -9.02 4.33 -19.49
N ALA A 148 -9.90 4.29 -18.49
CA ALA A 148 -9.90 3.22 -17.49
C ALA A 148 -10.25 1.87 -18.14
N VAL A 149 -9.58 0.81 -17.70
CA VAL A 149 -9.92 -0.57 -18.08
C VAL A 149 -11.13 -1.06 -17.29
N LEU A 150 -11.20 -0.63 -16.04
CA LEU A 150 -12.28 -0.91 -15.10
C LEU A 150 -12.49 0.31 -14.23
N ASP A 151 -13.75 0.61 -13.91
CA ASP A 151 -14.15 1.66 -12.98
C ASP A 151 -15.39 1.18 -12.23
N ILE A 152 -15.26 1.00 -10.91
CA ILE A 152 -16.34 0.49 -10.05
C ILE A 152 -16.40 1.24 -8.72
N GLU A 153 -17.59 1.41 -8.19
CA GLU A 153 -17.80 1.78 -6.79
C GLU A 153 -17.47 0.54 -5.93
N ALA A 154 -16.38 0.62 -5.17
CA ALA A 154 -15.80 -0.53 -4.45
C ALA A 154 -16.29 -0.62 -3.00
N HIS A 155 -16.72 0.50 -2.41
CA HIS A 155 -17.12 0.61 -1.01
C HIS A 155 -18.22 1.66 -0.82
N ASP A 156 -18.84 1.67 0.36
CA ASP A 156 -19.87 2.64 0.74
C ASP A 156 -19.28 3.98 1.25
N ALA A 157 -17.98 4.03 1.51
CA ALA A 157 -17.22 5.22 1.92
C ALA A 157 -15.89 5.32 1.16
N GLU A 158 -15.05 6.30 1.53
CA GLU A 158 -13.73 6.55 0.95
C GLU A 158 -12.87 5.28 0.98
N VAL A 159 -12.10 5.04 -0.09
CA VAL A 159 -11.19 3.90 -0.21
C VAL A 159 -9.77 4.35 -0.02
N ASN A 160 -9.17 3.97 1.09
CA ASN A 160 -7.87 4.48 1.55
C ASN A 160 -6.67 3.71 1.00
N CYS A 161 -6.83 2.44 0.64
CA CYS A 161 -5.72 1.60 0.23
C CYS A 161 -6.15 0.47 -0.71
N LEU A 162 -5.20 0.00 -1.54
CA LEU A 162 -5.36 -1.17 -2.37
C LEU A 162 -4.08 -2.00 -2.45
N SER A 163 -4.22 -3.30 -2.66
CA SER A 163 -3.09 -4.19 -2.85
C SER A 163 -3.44 -5.37 -3.75
N PHE A 164 -2.65 -5.58 -4.79
CA PHE A 164 -2.76 -6.76 -5.66
C PHE A 164 -2.12 -7.97 -5.01
N ASN A 165 -2.76 -9.13 -5.15
CA ASN A 165 -2.18 -10.39 -4.66
C ASN A 165 -0.90 -10.72 -5.46
N PRO A 166 0.23 -11.02 -4.79
CA PRO A 166 1.48 -11.30 -5.49
C PRO A 166 1.53 -12.67 -6.15
N TYR A 167 0.61 -13.57 -5.81
CA TYR A 167 0.54 -14.94 -6.34
C TYR A 167 -0.56 -15.11 -7.37
N ASN A 168 -1.75 -14.62 -7.08
CA ASN A 168 -2.92 -14.71 -7.97
C ASN A 168 -3.15 -13.39 -8.69
N GLU A 169 -2.94 -13.38 -10.01
CA GLU A 169 -3.07 -12.18 -10.85
C GLU A 169 -4.48 -11.59 -10.93
N THR A 170 -5.50 -12.35 -10.53
CA THR A 170 -6.89 -11.87 -10.63
C THR A 170 -7.41 -11.28 -9.32
N LEU A 171 -6.66 -11.40 -8.23
CA LEU A 171 -7.11 -10.96 -6.91
C LEU A 171 -6.48 -9.62 -6.52
N LEU A 172 -7.30 -8.75 -6.00
CA LEU A 172 -6.88 -7.54 -5.28
C LEU A 172 -7.77 -7.32 -4.05
N ALA A 173 -7.23 -6.63 -3.06
CA ALA A 173 -7.95 -6.21 -1.88
C ALA A 173 -7.96 -4.68 -1.77
N THR A 174 -9.02 -4.12 -1.19
CA THR A 174 -9.18 -2.69 -0.89
C THR A 174 -9.61 -2.51 0.55
N GLY A 175 -9.14 -1.44 1.21
CA GLY A 175 -9.51 -1.08 2.56
C GLY A 175 -10.12 0.32 2.60
N SER A 176 -11.15 0.50 3.42
CA SER A 176 -12.01 1.70 3.37
C SER A 176 -12.30 2.31 4.73
N ALA A 177 -12.76 3.55 4.69
CA ALA A 177 -13.33 4.29 5.80
C ALA A 177 -14.67 3.68 6.28
N ASP A 178 -15.32 2.82 5.47
CA ASP A 178 -16.48 2.03 5.91
C ASP A 178 -16.14 0.90 6.88
N LYS A 179 -14.86 0.77 7.29
CA LYS A 179 -14.32 -0.19 8.26
C LYS A 179 -14.18 -1.61 7.71
N THR A 180 -14.34 -1.78 6.42
CA THR A 180 -14.26 -3.10 5.77
C THR A 180 -13.03 -3.22 4.87
N VAL A 181 -12.63 -4.46 4.64
CA VAL A 181 -11.70 -4.83 3.59
C VAL A 181 -12.44 -5.69 2.58
N ASN A 182 -12.48 -5.27 1.32
CA ASN A 182 -13.11 -6.00 0.24
C ASN A 182 -12.08 -6.73 -0.61
N LEU A 183 -12.38 -8.00 -0.93
CA LEU A 183 -11.62 -8.82 -1.86
C LEU A 183 -12.34 -8.87 -3.20
N PHE A 184 -11.64 -8.55 -4.28
CA PHE A 184 -12.18 -8.57 -5.64
C PHE A 184 -11.44 -9.55 -6.56
N ASP A 185 -12.21 -10.19 -7.46
CA ASP A 185 -11.69 -10.78 -8.68
C ASP A 185 -11.87 -9.77 -9.83
N ILE A 186 -10.75 -9.28 -10.40
CA ILE A 186 -10.78 -8.25 -11.45
C ILE A 186 -11.51 -8.68 -12.73
N ARG A 187 -11.78 -9.97 -12.92
CA ARG A 187 -12.57 -10.51 -14.04
C ARG A 187 -14.07 -10.38 -13.81
N ASN A 188 -14.49 -10.27 -12.54
CA ASN A 188 -15.89 -10.16 -12.16
C ASN A 188 -16.06 -9.27 -10.91
N THR A 189 -16.17 -7.99 -11.14
CA THR A 189 -16.19 -6.94 -10.10
C THR A 189 -17.61 -6.46 -9.75
N LYS A 190 -18.66 -7.18 -10.19
CA LYS A 190 -20.06 -6.82 -9.88
C LYS A 190 -20.36 -6.76 -8.38
N LYS A 191 -19.62 -7.52 -7.60
CA LYS A 191 -19.64 -7.53 -6.14
C LYS A 191 -18.30 -8.06 -5.65
N PRO A 192 -17.87 -7.74 -4.41
CA PRO A 192 -16.70 -8.37 -3.81
C PRO A 192 -16.89 -9.89 -3.71
N LEU A 193 -15.79 -10.63 -3.79
CA LEU A 193 -15.76 -12.07 -3.52
C LEU A 193 -16.00 -12.33 -2.04
N HIS A 194 -15.41 -11.50 -1.20
CA HIS A 194 -15.54 -11.56 0.26
C HIS A 194 -15.36 -10.16 0.85
N THR A 195 -16.02 -9.91 1.99
CA THR A 195 -15.87 -8.69 2.77
C THR A 195 -15.44 -9.09 4.17
N PHE A 196 -14.28 -8.59 4.61
CA PHE A 196 -13.77 -8.80 5.97
C PHE A 196 -14.31 -7.70 6.87
N GLU A 197 -15.09 -8.09 7.86
CA GLU A 197 -15.79 -7.19 8.78
C GLU A 197 -15.32 -7.47 10.21
N HIS A 198 -14.36 -6.72 10.72
CA HIS A 198 -13.94 -6.80 12.12
C HIS A 198 -13.29 -5.51 12.62
N HIS A 199 -12.76 -4.67 11.72
CA HIS A 199 -12.28 -3.34 12.08
C HIS A 199 -13.42 -2.50 12.65
N THR A 200 -13.14 -1.76 13.72
CA THR A 200 -14.14 -0.89 14.38
C THR A 200 -14.07 0.56 13.94
N GLU A 201 -13.01 0.91 13.22
CA GLU A 201 -12.75 2.22 12.61
C GLU A 201 -12.12 2.03 11.22
N GLU A 202 -11.83 3.15 10.55
CA GLU A 202 -11.29 3.22 9.19
C GLU A 202 -10.04 2.35 8.99
N VAL A 203 -9.97 1.66 7.86
CA VAL A 203 -8.80 0.89 7.43
C VAL A 203 -7.90 1.81 6.60
N PHE A 204 -6.64 1.97 7.02
CA PHE A 204 -5.68 2.86 6.35
C PHE A 204 -4.71 2.14 5.43
N GLN A 205 -4.36 0.89 5.75
CA GLN A 205 -3.40 0.14 4.93
C GLN A 205 -3.72 -1.36 4.92
N ILE A 206 -3.46 -1.97 3.76
CA ILE A 206 -3.54 -3.41 3.54
C ILE A 206 -2.29 -3.90 2.82
N GLY A 207 -1.96 -5.17 3.01
CA GLY A 207 -0.81 -5.77 2.34
C GLY A 207 -0.82 -7.28 2.41
N TRP A 208 -0.57 -7.93 1.27
CA TRP A 208 -0.44 -9.37 1.18
C TRP A 208 0.87 -9.87 1.78
N SER A 209 0.80 -11.03 2.41
CA SER A 209 2.00 -11.74 2.85
C SER A 209 2.90 -12.06 1.64
N PRO A 210 4.22 -11.82 1.74
CA PRO A 210 5.14 -12.21 0.67
C PRO A 210 5.44 -13.71 0.64
N LYS A 211 4.92 -14.48 1.60
CA LYS A 211 5.21 -15.91 1.78
C LYS A 211 3.98 -16.82 1.68
N SER A 212 2.77 -16.25 1.60
CA SER A 212 1.53 -17.01 1.48
C SER A 212 0.57 -16.31 0.51
N GLU A 213 -0.03 -17.08 -0.37
CA GLU A 213 -1.02 -16.59 -1.34
C GLU A 213 -2.37 -16.24 -0.71
N THR A 214 -2.67 -16.80 0.48
CA THR A 214 -3.97 -16.64 1.16
C THR A 214 -3.94 -15.64 2.29
N VAL A 215 -2.75 -15.20 2.74
CA VAL A 215 -2.62 -14.35 3.92
C VAL A 215 -2.55 -12.87 3.55
N LEU A 216 -3.44 -12.10 4.15
CA LEU A 216 -3.54 -10.65 4.02
C LEU A 216 -3.44 -10.01 5.41
N ALA A 217 -2.86 -8.82 5.51
CA ALA A 217 -2.91 -8.00 6.72
C ALA A 217 -3.59 -6.67 6.42
N SER A 218 -4.29 -6.11 7.44
CA SER A 218 -4.90 -4.80 7.40
C SER A 218 -4.65 -4.05 8.71
N CYS A 219 -4.60 -2.73 8.66
CA CYS A 219 -4.48 -1.89 9.86
C CYS A 219 -5.25 -0.58 9.68
N GLY A 220 -5.56 0.08 10.81
CA GLY A 220 -6.36 1.28 10.72
C GLY A 220 -6.43 2.13 11.99
N ALA A 221 -7.45 2.99 12.01
CA ALA A 221 -7.71 3.96 13.06
C ALA A 221 -8.11 3.32 14.41
N ASP A 222 -8.56 2.08 14.40
CA ASP A 222 -8.89 1.31 15.61
C ASP A 222 -7.66 0.86 16.42
N ARG A 223 -6.46 1.22 15.98
CA ARG A 223 -5.18 0.86 16.62
C ARG A 223 -4.91 -0.65 16.62
N ARG A 224 -5.52 -1.36 15.67
CA ARG A 224 -5.38 -2.80 15.51
C ARG A 224 -4.74 -3.09 14.16
N MET A 225 -3.96 -4.16 14.15
CA MET A 225 -3.53 -4.79 12.92
C MET A 225 -4.08 -6.21 12.92
N MET A 226 -4.78 -6.56 11.85
CA MET A 226 -5.47 -7.83 11.68
C MET A 226 -4.79 -8.65 10.60
N ILE A 227 -4.63 -9.95 10.84
CA ILE A 227 -4.11 -10.90 9.87
C ILE A 227 -5.23 -11.86 9.50
N TRP A 228 -5.47 -11.99 8.21
CA TRP A 228 -6.54 -12.75 7.60
C TRP A 228 -5.98 -13.89 6.77
N ASP A 229 -6.64 -15.05 6.80
CA ASP A 229 -6.33 -16.18 5.93
C ASP A 229 -7.55 -16.58 5.11
N LEU A 230 -7.49 -16.31 3.80
CA LEU A 230 -8.56 -16.61 2.86
C LEU A 230 -8.92 -18.09 2.81
N SER A 231 -8.00 -18.99 3.15
CA SER A 231 -8.23 -20.43 3.12
C SER A 231 -9.24 -20.88 4.17
N LYS A 232 -9.44 -20.08 5.21
CA LYS A 232 -10.35 -20.34 6.33
C LYS A 232 -11.75 -19.73 6.17
N ILE A 233 -11.99 -19.04 5.06
CA ILE A 233 -13.31 -18.45 4.78
C ILE A 233 -14.37 -19.55 4.71
N GLY A 234 -15.35 -19.48 5.61
CA GLY A 234 -16.46 -20.42 5.68
C GLY A 234 -16.20 -21.69 6.47
N ASP A 235 -15.06 -21.79 7.16
CA ASP A 235 -14.78 -22.89 8.09
C ASP A 235 -15.77 -22.87 9.26
N GLU A 236 -16.10 -24.06 9.77
CA GLU A 236 -16.92 -24.19 10.98
C GLU A 236 -16.12 -23.80 12.23
N GLN A 237 -16.73 -23.00 13.11
CA GLN A 237 -16.14 -22.59 14.39
C GLN A 237 -16.96 -23.09 15.55
N SER A 238 -16.29 -23.29 16.71
CA SER A 238 -17.00 -23.43 17.97
C SER A 238 -17.70 -22.12 18.38
N PRO A 239 -18.77 -22.15 19.19
CA PRO A 239 -19.40 -20.94 19.70
C PRO A 239 -18.43 -20.03 20.49
N GLU A 240 -17.41 -20.60 21.13
CA GLU A 240 -16.38 -19.89 21.89
C GLU A 240 -15.42 -19.15 20.94
N ASP A 241 -14.94 -19.83 19.87
CA ASP A 241 -14.05 -19.22 18.88
C ASP A 241 -14.75 -18.11 18.08
N ALA A 242 -16.05 -18.26 17.82
CA ALA A 242 -16.85 -17.27 17.09
C ALA A 242 -17.04 -15.94 17.84
N GLU A 243 -16.83 -15.92 19.17
CA GLU A 243 -16.82 -14.67 19.97
C GLU A 243 -15.58 -13.80 19.67
N ASP A 244 -14.46 -14.42 19.26
CA ASP A 244 -13.19 -13.73 18.97
C ASP A 244 -13.10 -13.19 17.52
N GLY A 245 -14.00 -13.62 16.64
CA GLY A 245 -14.08 -13.16 15.26
C GLY A 245 -14.41 -14.26 14.25
N PRO A 246 -14.43 -13.92 12.94
CA PRO A 246 -14.69 -14.91 11.89
C PRO A 246 -13.50 -15.87 11.73
N PRO A 247 -13.71 -17.06 11.14
CA PRO A 247 -12.67 -18.11 11.05
C PRO A 247 -11.44 -17.67 10.24
N GLU A 248 -11.60 -16.79 9.29
CA GLU A 248 -10.52 -16.21 8.50
C GLU A 248 -9.67 -15.19 9.25
N LEU A 249 -10.08 -14.72 10.43
CA LEU A 249 -9.29 -13.82 11.28
C LEU A 249 -8.29 -14.62 12.11
N LEU A 250 -7.04 -14.67 11.64
CA LEU A 250 -6.00 -15.46 12.31
C LEU A 250 -5.45 -14.81 13.57
N PHE A 251 -5.27 -13.48 13.55
CA PHE A 251 -4.56 -12.79 14.63
C PHE A 251 -4.88 -11.31 14.65
N ILE A 252 -4.98 -10.75 15.87
CA ILE A 252 -5.13 -9.31 16.12
C ILE A 252 -3.93 -8.81 16.91
N HIS A 253 -3.12 -7.92 16.32
CA HIS A 253 -2.07 -7.21 17.04
C HIS A 253 -2.63 -5.92 17.65
N GLY A 254 -2.61 -5.84 18.99
CA GLY A 254 -3.13 -4.70 19.74
C GLY A 254 -2.05 -3.87 20.46
N GLY A 255 -0.79 -3.95 20.02
CA GLY A 255 0.34 -3.32 20.71
C GLY A 255 0.47 -1.80 20.55
N HIS A 256 -0.20 -1.20 19.55
CA HIS A 256 -0.18 0.24 19.33
C HIS A 256 -1.20 0.98 20.18
N THR A 257 -0.85 2.19 20.61
CA THR A 257 -1.70 3.06 21.46
C THR A 257 -2.38 4.18 20.67
N SER A 258 -2.03 4.34 19.37
CA SER A 258 -2.62 5.29 18.45
C SER A 258 -2.90 4.64 17.09
N LYS A 259 -3.53 5.39 16.16
CA LYS A 259 -3.85 4.94 14.81
C LYS A 259 -2.60 4.43 14.11
N ILE A 260 -2.72 3.28 13.42
CA ILE A 260 -1.62 2.68 12.66
C ILE A 260 -1.69 3.23 11.25
N SER A 261 -0.65 3.97 10.85
CA SER A 261 -0.61 4.69 9.58
C SER A 261 -0.09 3.83 8.42
N ASP A 262 0.87 2.94 8.70
CA ASP A 262 1.50 2.10 7.65
C ASP A 262 2.12 0.85 8.27
N PHE A 263 2.33 -0.18 7.46
CA PHE A 263 3.06 -1.37 7.84
C PHE A 263 3.77 -2.01 6.64
N SER A 264 4.69 -2.91 6.93
CA SER A 264 5.39 -3.68 5.91
C SER A 264 5.72 -5.08 6.42
N TRP A 265 5.48 -6.07 5.56
CA TRP A 265 5.95 -7.44 5.77
C TRP A 265 7.45 -7.55 5.52
N ASN A 266 8.15 -8.33 6.35
CA ASN A 266 9.53 -8.72 6.06
C ASN A 266 9.54 -9.71 4.87
N GLN A 267 10.34 -9.38 3.84
CA GLN A 267 10.44 -10.23 2.64
C GLN A 267 11.30 -11.49 2.88
N ASN A 268 12.12 -11.51 3.92
CA ASN A 268 13.09 -12.57 4.18
C ASN A 268 12.63 -13.50 5.31
N ASP A 269 12.09 -12.95 6.39
CA ASP A 269 11.67 -13.69 7.57
C ASP A 269 10.16 -13.84 7.60
N ASP A 270 9.69 -15.07 7.85
CA ASP A 270 8.28 -15.41 7.85
C ASP A 270 7.56 -14.75 9.03
N TRP A 271 6.38 -14.21 8.78
CA TRP A 271 5.49 -13.61 9.77
C TRP A 271 6.05 -12.37 10.50
N VAL A 272 7.21 -11.86 10.12
CA VAL A 272 7.76 -10.65 10.72
C VAL A 272 7.17 -9.42 10.03
N ILE A 273 6.62 -8.51 10.83
CA ILE A 273 5.95 -7.30 10.38
C ILE A 273 6.55 -6.10 11.11
N ALA A 274 6.75 -5.02 10.37
CA ALA A 274 7.03 -3.70 10.92
C ALA A 274 5.80 -2.83 10.78
N SER A 275 5.34 -2.17 11.86
CA SER A 275 4.20 -1.27 11.85
C SER A 275 4.52 0.05 12.56
N VAL A 276 3.94 1.14 12.07
CA VAL A 276 4.13 2.50 12.58
C VAL A 276 2.79 3.16 12.89
N ALA A 277 2.76 3.94 13.96
CA ALA A 277 1.55 4.62 14.41
C ALA A 277 1.80 6.09 14.76
N GLU A 278 0.73 6.86 14.91
CA GLU A 278 0.76 8.30 15.23
C GLU A 278 1.33 8.63 16.62
N ASP A 279 1.59 7.61 17.45
CA ASP A 279 2.31 7.74 18.72
C ASP A 279 3.83 7.82 18.56
N ASN A 280 4.33 7.90 17.33
CA ASN A 280 5.74 7.91 16.94
C ASN A 280 6.48 6.59 17.27
N ILE A 281 5.77 5.49 17.39
CA ILE A 281 6.34 4.18 17.72
C ILE A 281 6.41 3.32 16.47
N LEU A 282 7.58 2.79 16.18
CA LEU A 282 7.81 1.67 15.26
C LEU A 282 7.85 0.39 16.09
N GLN A 283 7.03 -0.57 15.75
CA GLN A 283 7.08 -1.93 16.31
C GLN A 283 7.52 -2.92 15.24
N ILE A 284 8.39 -3.86 15.61
CA ILE A 284 8.75 -5.02 14.80
C ILE A 284 8.32 -6.25 15.62
N TRP A 285 7.44 -7.06 15.06
CA TRP A 285 6.78 -8.14 15.77
C TRP A 285 6.44 -9.30 14.85
N GLN A 286 6.11 -10.45 15.43
CA GLN A 286 5.56 -11.61 14.74
C GLN A 286 4.50 -12.27 15.63
N PRO A 287 3.45 -12.89 15.06
CA PRO A 287 2.51 -13.71 15.81
C PRO A 287 3.21 -14.89 16.47
N ASN A 288 2.64 -15.40 17.56
CA ASN A 288 3.11 -16.66 18.12
C ASN A 288 2.88 -17.80 17.11
N ALA A 289 3.83 -18.73 17.01
CA ALA A 289 3.75 -19.87 16.09
C ALA A 289 2.46 -20.70 16.27
N ASN A 290 1.93 -20.80 17.49
CA ASN A 290 0.68 -21.49 17.74
C ASN A 290 -0.55 -20.79 17.12
N CYS A 291 -0.49 -19.47 16.91
CA CYS A 291 -1.59 -18.72 16.29
C CYS A 291 -1.63 -18.91 14.76
N VAL A 292 -0.50 -19.22 14.14
CA VAL A 292 -0.38 -19.31 12.67
C VAL A 292 -0.25 -20.73 12.15
N ASN A 293 0.03 -21.72 13.02
CA ASN A 293 0.16 -23.14 12.67
C ASN A 293 -1.02 -24.00 13.16
N ALA A 294 -2.09 -23.42 13.65
CA ALA A 294 -3.24 -24.14 14.23
C ALA A 294 -4.06 -24.99 13.22
N GLY A 295 -3.49 -25.39 12.11
CA GLY A 295 -4.10 -26.25 11.09
C GLY A 295 -3.25 -27.42 10.61
N GLY A 296 -2.12 -27.75 11.28
CA GLY A 296 -1.11 -28.65 10.73
C GLY A 296 -0.71 -29.89 11.52
N ASP A 297 -1.30 -30.20 12.67
CA ASP A 297 -0.83 -31.32 13.52
C ASP A 297 -1.93 -32.30 13.98
N ASP A 298 -2.83 -32.73 13.09
CA ASP A 298 -3.74 -33.84 13.39
C ASP A 298 -3.46 -35.14 12.57
N ASP A 299 -2.32 -35.22 11.89
CA ASP A 299 -1.96 -36.46 11.15
C ASP A 299 -0.57 -36.99 11.57
N MET A 300 -0.36 -37.27 12.86
CA MET A 300 0.69 -38.17 13.32
C MET A 300 0.24 -38.94 14.58
N GLU A 301 -0.60 -39.93 14.44
CA GLU A 301 -0.60 -41.18 15.22
C GLU A 301 -0.62 -42.41 14.29
#